data_728d7c1a0cc3f44aaee709cad232fb1c
#
_entry.id   728d7c1a0cc3f44aaee709cad232fb1c
#
_cell.length_a   1.000
_cell.length_b   1.000
_cell.length_c   1.000
_cell.angle_alpha   90.00
_cell.angle_beta   90.00
_cell.angle_gamma   90.00
#
_symmetry.space_group_name_H-M   'P 1'
#
loop_
_entity.id
_entity.type
_entity.pdbx_description
1 polymer ?
#
loop_
_entity_poly.entity_id
_entity_poly.type
_entity_poly.pdbx_seq_one_letter_code
_entity_poly.pdbx_strand_id
1 'polypeptide(L)' 'MGEQDLKRRLAEAVREACLKAAREGYESAGISGLCEEGRWECAVNAIRSLDIEAVIAVLPKN' A
#
# COMPACT_ATOMS: atom_id res chain seq x y z
N MET A 1 -12.15 -7.17 -22.51
CA MET A 1 -11.32 -6.30 -21.72
C MET A 1 -9.98 -6.10 -22.36
N GLY A 2 -9.55 -4.86 -22.44
CA GLY A 2 -8.30 -4.57 -23.09
C GLY A 2 -7.15 -4.47 -22.11
N GLU A 3 -5.96 -4.37 -22.68
CA GLU A 3 -4.74 -4.20 -21.92
C GLU A 3 -4.77 -2.95 -21.05
N GLN A 4 -5.39 -1.87 -21.54
CA GLN A 4 -5.52 -0.62 -20.81
C GLN A 4 -6.34 -0.80 -19.53
N ASP A 5 -7.38 -1.64 -19.58
CA ASP A 5 -8.18 -1.91 -18.39
C ASP A 5 -7.37 -2.64 -17.34
N LEU A 6 -6.55 -3.60 -17.76
CA LEU A 6 -5.70 -4.34 -16.81
C LEU A 6 -4.66 -3.43 -16.18
N LYS A 7 -4.06 -2.56 -16.97
CA LYS A 7 -3.08 -1.61 -16.44
C LYS A 7 -3.70 -0.68 -15.43
N ARG A 8 -4.91 -0.18 -15.74
CA ARG A 8 -5.61 0.73 -14.83
C ARG A 8 -5.98 0.03 -13.53
N ARG A 9 -6.49 -1.19 -13.62
CA ARG A 9 -6.83 -1.96 -12.43
C ARG A 9 -5.61 -2.21 -11.55
N LEU A 10 -4.50 -2.55 -12.18
CA LEU A 10 -3.26 -2.76 -11.42
C LEU A 10 -2.83 -1.50 -10.72
N ALA A 11 -2.84 -0.37 -11.44
CA ALA A 11 -2.45 0.91 -10.86
C ALA A 11 -3.33 1.28 -9.68
N GLU A 12 -4.65 1.07 -9.81
CA GLU A 12 -5.56 1.37 -8.72
C GLU A 12 -5.38 0.44 -7.54
N ALA A 13 -5.11 -0.84 -7.80
CA ALA A 13 -4.85 -1.79 -6.74
C ALA A 13 -3.61 -1.40 -5.96
N VAL A 14 -2.56 -0.95 -6.66
CA VAL A 14 -1.34 -0.50 -6.00
C VAL A 14 -1.61 0.75 -5.17
N ARG A 15 -2.38 1.70 -5.72
CA ARG A 15 -2.73 2.92 -4.97
C ARG A 15 -3.44 2.56 -3.67
N GLU A 16 -4.45 1.69 -3.74
CA GLU A 16 -5.21 1.29 -2.56
C GLU A 16 -4.34 0.58 -1.55
N ALA A 17 -3.46 -0.31 -2.03
CA ALA A 17 -2.54 -1.02 -1.14
C ALA A 17 -1.59 -0.05 -0.45
N CYS A 18 -1.11 0.98 -1.16
CA CYS A 18 -0.24 1.98 -0.57
C CYS A 18 -0.95 2.80 0.49
N LEU A 19 -2.18 3.20 0.22
CA LEU A 19 -2.97 3.98 1.19
C LEU A 19 -3.22 3.17 2.46
N LYS A 20 -3.57 1.92 2.29
CA LYS A 20 -3.81 1.03 3.43
C LYS A 20 -2.54 0.84 4.24
N ALA A 21 -1.43 0.56 3.56
CA ALA A 21 -0.15 0.34 4.23
C ALA A 21 0.30 1.58 5.00
N ALA A 22 0.18 2.75 4.37
CA ALA A 22 0.57 4.01 5.02
C ALA A 22 -0.27 4.28 6.25
N ARG A 23 -1.58 4.08 6.14
CA ARG A 23 -2.50 4.34 7.25
C ARG A 23 -2.21 3.39 8.42
N GLU A 24 -2.04 2.10 8.12
CA GLU A 24 -1.76 1.11 9.16
C GLU A 24 -0.40 1.35 9.81
N GLY A 25 0.60 1.70 9.03
CA GLY A 25 1.92 2.01 9.58
C GLY A 25 1.89 3.22 10.49
N TYR A 26 1.17 4.27 10.08
CA TYR A 26 1.04 5.49 10.86
C TYR A 26 0.32 5.21 12.18
N GLU A 27 -0.80 4.49 12.11
CA GLU A 27 -1.59 4.17 13.30
C GLU A 27 -0.83 3.28 14.27
N SER A 28 -0.17 2.26 13.74
CA SER A 28 0.60 1.33 14.56
C SER A 28 1.73 2.06 15.30
N ALA A 29 2.41 2.97 14.61
CA ALA A 29 3.47 3.77 15.21
C ALA A 29 2.92 4.67 16.31
N GLY A 30 1.73 5.22 16.11
CA GLY A 30 1.08 6.03 17.12
C GLY A 30 0.75 5.24 18.38
N ILE A 31 0.25 4.02 18.20
CA ILE A 31 -0.06 3.13 19.32
C ILE A 31 1.22 2.80 20.09
N SER A 32 2.34 2.65 19.39
CA SER A 32 3.63 2.38 20.02
C SER A 32 4.26 3.62 20.65
N GLY A 33 3.61 4.77 20.54
CA GLY A 33 4.06 5.99 21.21
C GLY A 33 5.10 6.79 20.44
N LEU A 34 5.27 6.54 19.15
CA LEU A 34 6.23 7.31 18.36
C LEU A 34 5.74 8.74 18.14
N CYS A 35 6.69 9.66 17.99
CA CYS A 35 6.38 11.05 17.68
C CYS A 35 5.93 11.16 16.20
N GLU A 36 5.50 12.35 15.82
CA GLU A 36 4.96 12.59 14.48
C GLU A 36 5.94 12.20 13.38
N GLU A 37 7.20 12.55 13.55
CA GLU A 37 8.21 12.19 12.55
C GLU A 37 8.38 10.68 12.44
N GLY A 38 8.37 9.99 13.58
CA GLY A 38 8.48 8.53 13.58
C GLY A 38 7.27 7.88 12.93
N ARG A 39 6.08 8.43 13.17
CA ARG A 39 4.86 7.92 12.53
C ARG A 39 4.94 8.07 11.02
N TRP A 40 5.42 9.22 10.56
CA TRP A 40 5.55 9.49 9.13
C TRP A 40 6.53 8.49 8.49
N GLU A 41 7.67 8.26 9.15
CA GLU A 41 8.65 7.32 8.64
C GLU A 41 8.11 5.90 8.58
N CYS A 42 7.33 5.51 9.56
CA CYS A 42 6.70 4.19 9.56
C CYS A 42 5.72 4.05 8.40
N ALA A 43 4.97 5.10 8.11
CA ALA A 43 4.05 5.09 6.98
C ALA A 43 4.81 4.94 5.65
N VAL A 44 5.88 5.71 5.49
CA VAL A 44 6.70 5.66 4.28
C VAL A 44 7.34 4.27 4.13
N ASN A 45 7.87 3.72 5.21
CA ASN A 45 8.49 2.40 5.18
C ASN A 45 7.47 1.30 4.88
N ALA A 46 6.25 1.44 5.35
CA ALA A 46 5.20 0.49 5.07
C ALA A 46 4.90 0.44 3.56
N ILE A 47 4.90 1.61 2.91
CA ILE A 47 4.71 1.68 1.47
C ILE A 47 5.91 1.05 0.77
N ARG A 48 7.12 1.40 1.23
CA ARG A 48 8.36 0.89 0.62
C ARG A 48 8.44 -0.62 0.71
N SER A 49 7.91 -1.20 1.78
CA SER A 49 7.96 -2.64 2.02
C SER A 49 6.74 -3.38 1.48
N LEU A 50 5.89 -2.69 0.72
CA LEU A 50 4.67 -3.28 0.20
C LEU A 50 5.00 -4.50 -0.65
N ASP A 51 4.26 -5.58 -0.40
CA ASP A 51 4.42 -6.81 -1.16
C ASP A 51 3.68 -6.68 -2.49
N ILE A 52 4.40 -6.25 -3.51
CA ILE A 52 3.82 -6.01 -4.84
C ILE A 52 3.26 -7.31 -5.43
N GLU A 53 3.93 -8.43 -5.19
CA GLU A 53 3.44 -9.71 -5.71
C GLU A 53 2.07 -10.06 -5.13
N ALA A 54 1.88 -9.78 -3.86
CA ALA A 54 0.58 -10.01 -3.24
C ALA A 54 -0.51 -9.12 -3.85
N VAL A 55 -0.15 -7.87 -4.18
CA VAL A 55 -1.09 -6.96 -4.83
C VAL A 55 -1.49 -7.49 -6.21
N ILE A 56 -0.50 -7.94 -6.96
CA ILE A 56 -0.76 -8.49 -8.30
C ILE A 56 -1.64 -9.74 -8.20
N ALA A 57 -1.40 -10.56 -7.17
CA ALA A 57 -2.11 -11.83 -7.02
C ALA A 57 -3.62 -11.67 -6.79
N VAL A 58 -4.08 -10.52 -6.27
CA VAL A 58 -5.50 -10.31 -6.04
C VAL A 58 -6.24 -9.83 -7.29
N LEU A 59 -5.53 -9.53 -8.36
CA LEU A 59 -6.18 -9.13 -9.60
C LEU A 59 -6.76 -10.36 -10.30
N PRO A 60 -7.90 -10.20 -10.98
CA PRO A 60 -8.46 -11.33 -11.71
C PRO A 60 -7.54 -11.75 -12.84
N LYS A 61 -7.41 -13.05 -13.03
CA LYS A 61 -6.64 -13.57 -14.14
C LYS A 61 -7.55 -13.63 -15.37
N ASN A 62 -6.99 -13.33 -16.50
CA ASN A 62 -7.73 -13.43 -17.77
C ASN A 62 -7.54 -14.74 -18.42
#